data_b253c272e44fbf2cb0fd1ce205463f18
#
_entry.id   b253c272e44fbf2cb0fd1ce205463f18
#
_cell.length_a   1.000
_cell.length_b   1.000
_cell.length_c   1.000
_cell.angle_alpha   90.00
_cell.angle_beta   90.00
_cell.angle_gamma   90.00
#
_symmetry.space_group_name_H-M   'P 1'
#
loop_
_entity.id
_entity.type
_entity.pdbx_description
1 polymer ?
#
loop_
_entity_poly.entity_id
_entity_poly.type
_entity_poly.pdbx_seq_one_letter_code
_entity_poly.pdbx_strand_id
1 'polypeptide(L)'
;NHNITKMTEEFMANTPGHHKLYVLGVVGRQYFSKKDVDMDGSFRYTVQKPTMHRARMISEEVIRGFLEREVDEVHIIYTQMQNAVVMEPVNMQLLPLKKTSFSPLQIPAEIHQEEIEMFPSAEGVLDIMIPNYLTGVIYGCLVEAYASEHNARMTAMQSSTDSAKKMLQDLSIQYNRARQAAITQEITEVCSGAKAQKRK
;
A
#
# COMPACT_ATOMS: atom_id res chain seq x y z
N ASN A 1 4.03 -3.44 1.92
CA ASN A 1 4.72 -4.27 0.92
C ASN A 1 4.79 -5.74 1.33
N HIS A 2 5.21 -6.08 2.57
CA HIS A 2 5.32 -7.48 3.02
C HIS A 2 3.98 -8.25 2.94
N ASN A 3 2.88 -7.63 3.35
CA ASN A 3 1.55 -8.26 3.32
C ASN A 3 1.08 -8.57 1.89
N ILE A 4 1.40 -7.70 0.92
CA ILE A 4 1.10 -7.94 -0.50
C ILE A 4 1.89 -9.15 -1.02
N THR A 5 3.20 -9.22 -0.75
CA THR A 5 4.03 -10.35 -1.20
C THR A 5 3.55 -11.66 -0.61
N LYS A 6 3.17 -11.67 0.67
CA LYS A 6 2.62 -12.83 1.33
C LYS A 6 1.28 -13.27 0.72
N MET A 7 0.35 -12.34 0.52
CA MET A 7 -0.94 -12.63 -0.13
C MET A 7 -0.75 -13.17 -1.56
N THR A 8 0.19 -12.61 -2.31
CA THR A 8 0.50 -13.09 -3.66
C THR A 8 1.01 -14.53 -3.65
N GLU A 9 1.88 -14.88 -2.71
CA GLU A 9 2.37 -16.26 -2.55
C GLU A 9 1.26 -17.22 -2.14
N GLU A 10 0.45 -16.84 -1.17
CA GLU A 10 -0.69 -17.64 -0.74
C GLU A 10 -1.70 -17.84 -1.87
N PHE A 11 -1.94 -16.82 -2.67
CA PHE A 11 -2.80 -16.92 -3.85
C PHE A 11 -2.23 -17.89 -4.89
N MET A 12 -0.95 -17.74 -5.26
CA MET A 12 -0.30 -18.63 -6.22
C MET A 12 -0.24 -20.08 -5.73
N ALA A 13 -0.01 -20.30 -4.42
CA ALA A 13 0.02 -21.63 -3.85
C ALA A 13 -1.36 -22.33 -3.83
N ASN A 14 -2.43 -21.56 -3.70
CA ASN A 14 -3.79 -22.06 -3.63
C ASN A 14 -4.49 -22.19 -4.99
N THR A 15 -3.96 -21.54 -6.02
CA THR A 15 -4.55 -21.57 -7.37
C THR A 15 -3.72 -22.51 -8.24
N PRO A 16 -4.30 -23.60 -8.75
CA PRO A 16 -3.59 -24.50 -9.65
C PRO A 16 -3.38 -23.85 -11.02
N GLY A 17 -2.22 -24.07 -11.64
CA GLY A 17 -1.92 -23.59 -12.97
C GLY A 17 -0.57 -22.87 -13.07
N HIS A 18 -0.26 -22.39 -14.27
CA HIS A 18 0.92 -21.56 -14.51
C HIS A 18 0.59 -20.10 -14.22
N HIS A 19 1.46 -19.44 -13.46
CA HIS A 19 1.27 -18.05 -13.06
C HIS A 19 2.27 -17.16 -13.75
N LYS A 20 1.80 -16.13 -14.46
CA LYS A 20 2.61 -15.05 -15.02
C LYS A 20 2.46 -13.83 -14.11
N LEU A 21 3.54 -13.39 -13.49
CA LEU A 21 3.50 -12.32 -12.49
C LEU A 21 3.99 -10.99 -13.05
N TYR A 22 3.15 -9.97 -12.99
CA TYR A 22 3.47 -8.59 -13.32
C TYR A 22 3.72 -7.79 -12.05
N VAL A 23 4.99 -7.49 -11.77
CA VAL A 23 5.37 -6.80 -10.52
C VAL A 23 5.66 -5.33 -10.76
N LEU A 24 4.85 -4.47 -10.15
CA LEU A 24 5.02 -3.04 -10.15
C LEU A 24 5.85 -2.61 -8.92
N GLY A 25 7.05 -2.13 -9.15
CA GLY A 25 7.94 -1.65 -8.08
C GLY A 25 9.19 -2.50 -7.87
N VAL A 26 10.25 -1.84 -7.37
CA VAL A 26 11.57 -2.45 -7.23
C VAL A 26 11.62 -3.51 -6.12
N VAL A 27 10.99 -3.22 -4.98
CA VAL A 27 11.03 -4.10 -3.80
C VAL A 27 10.36 -5.44 -4.07
N GLY A 28 9.16 -5.43 -4.66
CA GLY A 28 8.45 -6.65 -5.03
C GLY A 28 9.23 -7.46 -6.06
N ARG A 29 9.81 -6.79 -7.05
CA ARG A 29 10.63 -7.45 -8.08
C ARG A 29 11.86 -8.13 -7.48
N GLN A 30 12.59 -7.46 -6.59
CA GLN A 30 13.73 -8.06 -5.88
C GLN A 30 13.34 -9.24 -4.99
N TYR A 31 12.14 -9.20 -4.45
CA TYR A 31 11.61 -10.28 -3.62
C TYR A 31 11.33 -11.53 -4.46
N PHE A 32 10.54 -11.40 -5.53
CA PHE A 32 10.14 -12.52 -6.37
C PHE A 32 11.25 -13.05 -7.28
N SER A 33 12.23 -12.21 -7.67
CA SER A 33 13.40 -12.69 -8.43
C SER A 33 14.27 -13.70 -7.67
N LYS A 34 14.16 -13.75 -6.35
CA LYS A 34 14.85 -14.75 -5.52
C LYS A 34 14.10 -16.08 -5.40
N LYS A 35 12.84 -16.14 -5.85
CA LYS A 35 11.94 -17.26 -5.64
C LYS A 35 11.62 -18.07 -6.90
N ASP A 36 12.32 -17.83 -7.99
CA ASP A 36 12.15 -18.56 -9.26
C ASP A 36 10.70 -18.54 -9.79
N VAL A 37 10.03 -17.39 -9.62
CA VAL A 37 8.68 -17.15 -10.15
C VAL A 37 8.80 -16.53 -11.52
N ASP A 38 8.00 -16.99 -12.49
CA ASP A 38 7.94 -16.42 -13.83
C ASP A 38 7.40 -14.98 -13.77
N MET A 39 8.32 -14.03 -13.92
CA MET A 39 8.02 -12.60 -13.87
C MET A 39 8.21 -11.97 -15.25
N ASP A 40 7.22 -11.23 -15.70
CA ASP A 40 7.35 -10.44 -16.90
C ASP A 40 8.37 -9.30 -16.72
N GLY A 41 9.44 -9.34 -17.53
CA GLY A 41 10.54 -8.38 -17.49
C GLY A 41 10.21 -7.03 -18.13
N SER A 42 9.14 -6.93 -18.91
CA SER A 42 8.74 -5.70 -19.63
C SER A 42 8.13 -4.64 -18.70
N PHE A 43 7.53 -5.07 -17.58
CA PHE A 43 6.90 -4.18 -16.60
C PHE A 43 7.93 -3.58 -15.62
N ARG A 44 8.66 -2.57 -16.05
CA ARG A 44 9.64 -1.87 -15.20
C ARG A 44 9.08 -0.60 -14.54
N TYR A 45 7.77 -0.48 -14.45
CA TYR A 45 7.15 0.71 -13.89
C TYR A 45 7.27 0.78 -12.36
N THR A 46 7.66 1.95 -11.88
CA THR A 46 7.63 2.25 -10.45
C THR A 46 6.28 2.87 -10.09
N VAL A 47 5.71 2.47 -8.95
CA VAL A 47 4.42 3.00 -8.45
C VAL A 47 4.53 4.44 -7.94
N GLN A 48 5.72 5.04 -7.98
CA GLN A 48 6.03 6.32 -7.34
C GLN A 48 5.22 7.53 -7.85
N LYS A 49 4.63 7.43 -9.05
CA LYS A 49 3.70 8.46 -9.57
C LYS A 49 2.65 7.76 -10.42
N PRO A 50 1.49 7.40 -9.88
CA PRO A 50 0.41 6.83 -10.67
C PRO A 50 -0.08 7.87 -11.69
N THR A 51 -0.11 7.47 -12.97
CA THR A 51 -0.65 8.30 -14.06
C THR A 51 -1.62 7.46 -14.87
N MET A 52 -2.63 8.11 -15.45
CA MET A 52 -3.59 7.45 -16.33
C MET A 52 -2.90 6.80 -17.54
N HIS A 53 -1.84 7.41 -18.07
CA HIS A 53 -1.07 6.84 -19.17
C HIS A 53 -0.45 5.49 -18.80
N ARG A 54 0.13 5.36 -17.60
CA ARG A 54 0.69 4.08 -17.12
C ARG A 54 -0.39 3.04 -16.91
N ALA A 55 -1.53 3.44 -16.34
CA ALA A 55 -2.66 2.55 -16.17
C ALA A 55 -3.16 2.01 -17.51
N ARG A 56 -3.22 2.87 -18.54
CA ARG A 56 -3.60 2.49 -19.90
C ARG A 56 -2.62 1.47 -20.50
N MET A 57 -1.33 1.71 -20.41
CA MET A 57 -0.32 0.75 -20.92
C MET A 57 -0.42 -0.62 -20.24
N ILE A 58 -0.64 -0.63 -18.91
CA ILE A 58 -0.85 -1.88 -18.17
C ILE A 58 -2.14 -2.56 -18.63
N SER A 59 -3.22 -1.81 -18.76
CA SER A 59 -4.51 -2.31 -19.20
C SER A 59 -4.44 -2.94 -20.60
N GLU A 60 -3.79 -2.26 -21.55
CA GLU A 60 -3.62 -2.75 -22.92
C GLU A 60 -2.85 -4.07 -22.94
N GLU A 61 -1.78 -4.17 -22.17
CA GLU A 61 -0.98 -5.41 -22.08
C GLU A 61 -1.78 -6.56 -21.48
N VAL A 62 -2.49 -6.31 -20.39
CA VAL A 62 -3.31 -7.30 -19.70
C VAL A 62 -4.48 -7.76 -20.58
N ILE A 63 -5.16 -6.84 -21.25
CA ILE A 63 -6.26 -7.15 -22.15
C ILE A 63 -5.76 -7.98 -23.36
N ARG A 64 -4.60 -7.61 -23.91
CA ARG A 64 -4.01 -8.36 -25.02
C ARG A 64 -3.74 -9.80 -24.62
N GLY A 65 -3.04 -10.06 -23.51
CA GLY A 65 -2.74 -11.41 -23.03
C GLY A 65 -4.01 -12.24 -22.79
N PHE A 66 -5.09 -11.60 -22.31
CA PHE A 66 -6.36 -12.26 -22.11
C PHE A 66 -7.08 -12.60 -23.44
N LEU A 67 -7.08 -11.68 -24.41
CA LEU A 67 -7.70 -11.89 -25.74
C LEU A 67 -6.93 -12.92 -26.57
N GLU A 68 -5.61 -12.94 -26.46
CA GLU A 68 -4.74 -13.93 -27.13
C GLU A 68 -4.76 -15.30 -26.44
N ARG A 69 -5.51 -15.43 -25.34
CA ARG A 69 -5.62 -16.64 -24.53
C ARG A 69 -4.29 -17.13 -23.96
N GLU A 70 -3.38 -16.21 -23.71
CA GLU A 70 -2.16 -16.50 -22.92
C GLU A 70 -2.49 -16.70 -21.45
N VAL A 71 -3.53 -16.03 -20.97
CA VAL A 71 -4.01 -16.11 -19.58
C VAL A 71 -5.53 -16.25 -19.55
N ASP A 72 -6.05 -17.09 -18.64
CA ASP A 72 -7.48 -17.35 -18.46
C ASP A 72 -8.11 -16.39 -17.44
N GLU A 73 -7.33 -15.99 -16.42
CA GLU A 73 -7.78 -15.09 -15.37
C GLU A 73 -6.72 -14.03 -15.09
N VAL A 74 -7.18 -12.84 -14.76
CA VAL A 74 -6.32 -11.72 -14.36
C VAL A 74 -6.75 -11.22 -12.99
N HIS A 75 -5.82 -11.21 -12.07
CA HIS A 75 -6.00 -10.71 -10.71
C HIS A 75 -5.09 -9.53 -10.44
N ILE A 76 -5.58 -8.55 -9.69
CA ILE A 76 -4.80 -7.43 -9.19
C ILE A 76 -4.75 -7.49 -7.67
N ILE A 77 -3.54 -7.53 -7.13
CA ILE A 77 -3.29 -7.53 -5.69
C ILE A 77 -2.68 -6.19 -5.32
N TYR A 78 -3.38 -5.44 -4.49
CA TYR A 78 -2.96 -4.10 -4.08
C TYR A 78 -3.31 -3.84 -2.61
N THR A 79 -2.79 -2.76 -2.04
CA THR A 79 -3.17 -2.34 -0.68
C THR A 79 -4.33 -1.38 -0.76
N GLN A 80 -5.43 -1.76 -0.12
CA GLN A 80 -6.62 -0.93 0.04
C GLN A 80 -6.59 -0.25 1.41
N MET A 81 -6.93 1.02 1.44
CA MET A 81 -7.05 1.81 2.66
C MET A 81 -8.51 1.84 3.12
N GLN A 82 -8.84 1.07 4.14
CA GLN A 82 -10.18 1.12 4.74
C GLN A 82 -10.39 2.38 5.58
N ASN A 83 -9.35 2.83 6.26
CA ASN A 83 -9.32 4.08 7.01
C ASN A 83 -7.86 4.52 7.23
N ALA A 84 -7.64 5.66 7.87
CA ALA A 84 -6.30 6.24 8.09
C ALA A 84 -5.33 5.30 8.86
N VAL A 85 -5.83 4.30 9.57
CA VAL A 85 -5.05 3.38 10.41
C VAL A 85 -4.97 1.99 9.80
N VAL A 86 -6.05 1.53 9.17
CA VAL A 86 -6.19 0.16 8.67
C VAL A 86 -5.96 0.12 7.16
N MET A 87 -4.95 -0.63 6.77
CA MET A 87 -4.57 -0.87 5.38
C MET A 87 -4.42 -2.37 5.18
N GLU A 88 -5.18 -2.92 4.25
CA GLU A 88 -5.23 -4.35 4.01
C GLU A 88 -4.87 -4.67 2.56
N PRO A 89 -4.15 -5.77 2.32
CA PRO A 89 -3.95 -6.28 0.99
C PRO A 89 -5.28 -6.86 0.49
N VAL A 90 -5.64 -6.55 -0.74
CA VAL A 90 -6.86 -7.04 -1.38
C VAL A 90 -6.48 -7.69 -2.70
N ASN A 91 -7.09 -8.85 -2.97
CA ASN A 91 -7.05 -9.51 -4.27
C ASN A 91 -8.39 -9.30 -4.98
N MET A 92 -8.34 -8.68 -6.14
CA MET A 92 -9.49 -8.41 -6.98
C MET A 92 -9.32 -9.09 -8.33
N GLN A 93 -10.30 -9.89 -8.74
CA GLN A 93 -10.34 -10.43 -10.09
C GLN A 93 -10.71 -9.33 -11.06
N LEU A 94 -9.83 -9.09 -12.04
CA LEU A 94 -10.01 -8.07 -13.06
C LEU A 94 -10.66 -8.65 -14.32
N LEU A 95 -10.22 -9.84 -14.74
CA LEU A 95 -10.77 -10.57 -15.89
C LEU A 95 -10.91 -12.06 -15.54
N PRO A 96 -11.92 -12.75 -16.10
CA PRO A 96 -13.08 -12.21 -16.81
C PRO A 96 -13.98 -11.36 -15.90
N LEU A 97 -14.67 -10.38 -16.49
CA LEU A 97 -15.63 -9.56 -15.77
C LEU A 97 -16.84 -10.40 -15.33
N LYS A 98 -17.08 -10.44 -14.03
CA LYS A 98 -18.25 -11.14 -13.47
C LYS A 98 -19.43 -10.17 -13.36
N LYS A 99 -20.62 -10.59 -13.77
CA LYS A 99 -21.85 -9.79 -13.61
C LYS A 99 -22.11 -9.42 -12.13
N THR A 100 -21.71 -10.27 -11.21
CA THR A 100 -21.82 -10.04 -9.76
C THR A 100 -20.93 -8.91 -9.24
N SER A 101 -19.90 -8.53 -9.99
CA SER A 101 -19.02 -7.40 -9.62
C SER A 101 -19.70 -6.04 -9.84
N PHE A 102 -20.77 -6.01 -10.62
CA PHE A 102 -21.60 -4.83 -10.83
C PHE A 102 -22.83 -4.99 -9.92
N SER A 103 -22.79 -4.35 -8.75
CA SER A 103 -24.00 -4.26 -7.91
C SER A 103 -25.11 -3.64 -8.73
N PRO A 104 -26.31 -4.25 -8.77
CA PRO A 104 -27.44 -3.58 -9.39
C PRO A 104 -27.63 -2.25 -8.65
N LEU A 105 -27.53 -1.16 -9.39
CA LEU A 105 -27.93 0.14 -8.88
C LEU A 105 -29.36 -0.05 -8.33
N GLN A 106 -29.56 0.19 -7.03
CA GLN A 106 -30.88 0.27 -6.45
C GLN A 106 -31.54 1.53 -7.01
N ILE A 107 -32.02 1.42 -8.26
CA ILE A 107 -32.79 2.49 -8.89
C ILE A 107 -34.14 2.46 -8.18
N PRO A 108 -34.58 3.54 -7.52
CA PRO A 108 -35.91 3.59 -6.93
C PRO A 108 -36.95 3.22 -7.99
N ALA A 109 -37.91 2.37 -7.63
CA ALA A 109 -38.92 1.86 -8.56
C ALA A 109 -39.79 2.95 -9.24
N GLU A 110 -39.69 4.20 -8.77
CA GLU A 110 -40.39 5.36 -9.27
C GLU A 110 -39.70 6.04 -10.47
N ILE A 111 -38.44 5.68 -10.78
CA ILE A 111 -37.74 6.19 -11.95
C ILE A 111 -38.13 5.32 -13.14
N HIS A 112 -38.85 5.89 -14.09
CA HIS A 112 -39.12 5.24 -15.37
C HIS A 112 -37.79 4.84 -16.00
N GLN A 113 -37.61 3.54 -16.21
CA GLN A 113 -36.46 3.03 -16.96
C GLN A 113 -36.68 3.45 -18.43
N GLU A 114 -36.04 4.53 -18.85
CA GLU A 114 -35.94 4.82 -20.26
C GLU A 114 -35.16 3.69 -20.92
N GLU A 115 -35.68 3.15 -22.04
CA GLU A 115 -34.95 2.18 -22.83
C GLU A 115 -33.66 2.84 -23.34
N ILE A 116 -32.51 2.32 -22.87
CA ILE A 116 -31.22 2.84 -23.31
C ILE A 116 -30.94 2.31 -24.71
N GLU A 117 -31.04 3.18 -25.68
CA GLU A 117 -30.63 2.87 -27.06
C GLU A 117 -29.11 2.95 -27.16
N MET A 118 -28.48 1.86 -27.63
CA MET A 118 -27.03 1.78 -27.86
C MET A 118 -26.74 1.84 -29.35
N PHE A 119 -26.00 2.84 -29.78
CA PHE A 119 -25.62 3.00 -31.19
C PHE A 119 -24.10 2.81 -31.37
N PRO A 120 -23.61 2.03 -32.39
CA PRO A 120 -24.38 1.29 -33.41
C PRO A 120 -24.97 -0.01 -32.87
N SER A 121 -24.44 -0.60 -31.82
CA SER A 121 -24.93 -1.82 -31.17
C SER A 121 -24.41 -1.90 -29.72
N ALA A 122 -25.05 -2.71 -28.88
CA ALA A 122 -24.58 -2.93 -27.50
C ALA A 122 -23.15 -3.50 -27.46
N GLU A 123 -22.81 -4.40 -28.37
CA GLU A 123 -21.46 -5.01 -28.47
C GLU A 123 -20.43 -3.93 -28.82
N GLY A 124 -20.67 -3.10 -29.83
CA GLY A 124 -19.74 -2.05 -30.23
C GLY A 124 -19.52 -0.97 -29.14
N VAL A 125 -20.54 -0.70 -28.33
CA VAL A 125 -20.40 0.19 -27.16
C VAL A 125 -19.56 -0.48 -26.07
N LEU A 126 -19.78 -1.77 -25.79
CA LEU A 126 -19.03 -2.52 -24.79
C LEU A 126 -17.55 -2.68 -25.17
N ASP A 127 -17.24 -2.89 -26.44
CA ASP A 127 -15.87 -3.00 -26.94
C ASP A 127 -15.03 -1.74 -26.66
N ILE A 128 -15.68 -0.58 -26.60
CA ILE A 128 -15.02 0.69 -26.24
C ILE A 128 -15.03 0.92 -24.74
N MET A 129 -16.12 0.56 -24.06
CA MET A 129 -16.28 0.84 -22.63
C MET A 129 -15.41 -0.06 -21.76
N ILE A 130 -15.28 -1.37 -22.09
CA ILE A 130 -14.54 -2.31 -21.25
C ILE A 130 -13.07 -1.92 -21.09
N PRO A 131 -12.29 -1.61 -22.13
CA PRO A 131 -10.90 -1.17 -21.98
C PRO A 131 -10.76 0.11 -21.14
N ASN A 132 -11.68 1.05 -21.30
CA ASN A 132 -11.69 2.28 -20.53
C ASN A 132 -12.01 2.02 -19.05
N TYR A 133 -12.98 1.15 -18.77
CA TYR A 133 -13.32 0.71 -17.42
C TYR A 133 -12.13 0.04 -16.73
N LEU A 134 -11.48 -0.92 -17.38
CA LEU A 134 -10.31 -1.62 -16.85
C LEU A 134 -9.15 -0.65 -16.59
N THR A 135 -8.92 0.29 -17.49
CA THR A 135 -7.92 1.36 -17.29
C THR A 135 -8.24 2.19 -16.05
N GLY A 136 -9.51 2.54 -15.84
CA GLY A 136 -9.98 3.27 -14.67
C GLY A 136 -9.78 2.49 -13.37
N VAL A 137 -10.12 1.20 -13.36
CA VAL A 137 -9.94 0.32 -12.20
C VAL A 137 -8.45 0.17 -11.86
N ILE A 138 -7.60 -0.11 -12.84
CA ILE A 138 -6.15 -0.22 -12.63
C ILE A 138 -5.58 1.10 -12.09
N TYR A 139 -6.01 2.23 -12.65
CA TYR A 139 -5.59 3.53 -12.15
C TYR A 139 -6.01 3.77 -10.70
N GLY A 140 -7.25 3.42 -10.35
CA GLY A 140 -7.75 3.48 -8.97
C GLY A 140 -6.89 2.66 -8.02
N CYS A 141 -6.58 1.40 -8.36
CA CYS A 141 -5.71 0.53 -7.56
C CYS A 141 -4.29 1.10 -7.40
N LEU A 142 -3.72 1.70 -8.45
CA LEU A 142 -2.40 2.34 -8.38
C LEU A 142 -2.40 3.56 -7.46
N VAL A 143 -3.41 4.41 -7.54
CA VAL A 143 -3.55 5.60 -6.70
C VAL A 143 -3.76 5.19 -5.25
N GLU A 144 -4.61 4.21 -5.01
CA GLU A 144 -4.92 3.73 -3.66
C GLU A 144 -3.71 3.07 -3.00
N ALA A 145 -2.97 2.23 -3.72
CA ALA A 145 -1.73 1.65 -3.24
C ALA A 145 -0.68 2.73 -2.91
N TYR A 146 -0.56 3.76 -3.75
CA TYR A 146 0.33 4.89 -3.52
C TYR A 146 -0.08 5.70 -2.27
N ALA A 147 -1.35 6.04 -2.14
CA ALA A 147 -1.87 6.77 -1.00
C ALA A 147 -1.68 5.97 0.31
N SER A 148 -1.98 4.68 0.29
CA SER A 148 -1.78 3.77 1.42
C SER A 148 -0.32 3.70 1.87
N GLU A 149 0.64 3.60 0.94
CA GLU A 149 2.06 3.59 1.27
C GLU A 149 2.50 4.90 1.93
N HIS A 150 2.07 6.04 1.39
CA HIS A 150 2.41 7.34 1.95
C HIS A 150 1.79 7.56 3.33
N ASN A 151 0.54 7.16 3.53
CA ASN A 151 -0.12 7.26 4.82
C ASN A 151 0.54 6.36 5.87
N ALA A 152 0.87 5.11 5.53
CA ALA A 152 1.62 4.22 6.41
C ALA A 152 2.98 4.79 6.82
N ARG A 153 3.69 5.36 5.86
CA ARG A 153 4.98 6.02 6.13
C ARG A 153 4.82 7.23 7.04
N MET A 154 3.84 8.08 6.80
CA MET A 154 3.56 9.26 7.62
C MET A 154 3.24 8.85 9.05
N THR A 155 2.37 7.87 9.25
CA THR A 155 2.00 7.35 10.59
C THR A 155 3.22 6.76 11.32
N ALA A 156 4.05 5.98 10.63
CA ALA A 156 5.27 5.42 11.21
C ALA A 156 6.28 6.51 11.62
N MET A 157 6.47 7.54 10.79
CA MET A 157 7.34 8.68 11.09
C MET A 157 6.82 9.50 12.27
N GLN A 158 5.51 9.71 12.34
CA GLN A 158 4.88 10.41 13.46
C GLN A 158 5.11 9.65 14.78
N SER A 159 4.83 8.36 14.80
CA SER A 159 5.06 7.49 15.96
C SER A 159 6.54 7.48 16.39
N SER A 160 7.46 7.43 15.42
CA SER A 160 8.91 7.51 15.71
C SER A 160 9.30 8.85 16.33
N THR A 161 8.74 9.95 15.81
CA THR A 161 8.99 11.30 16.35
C THR A 161 8.48 11.43 17.78
N ASP A 162 7.29 10.93 18.06
CA ASP A 162 6.71 10.99 19.40
C ASP A 162 7.48 10.11 20.41
N SER A 163 7.95 8.94 19.96
CA SER A 163 8.84 8.09 20.75
C SER A 163 10.17 8.75 21.06
N ALA A 164 10.77 9.44 20.08
CA ALA A 164 12.00 10.20 20.26
C ALA A 164 11.82 11.37 21.26
N LYS A 165 10.71 12.11 21.17
CA LYS A 165 10.41 13.18 22.14
C LYS A 165 10.29 12.65 23.56
N LYS A 166 9.60 11.52 23.75
CA LYS A 166 9.47 10.87 25.06
C LYS A 166 10.83 10.45 25.61
N MET A 167 11.68 9.83 24.77
CA MET A 167 13.04 9.44 25.18
C MET A 167 13.89 10.64 25.55
N LEU A 168 13.81 11.77 24.84
CA LEU A 168 14.50 13.00 25.17
C LEU A 168 14.04 13.57 26.52
N GLN A 169 12.76 13.50 26.81
CA GLN A 169 12.20 13.92 28.09
C GLN A 169 12.74 13.06 29.24
N ASP A 170 12.74 11.73 29.08
CA ASP A 170 13.27 10.81 30.09
C ASP A 170 14.78 11.04 30.36
N LEU A 171 15.56 11.22 29.29
CA LEU A 171 16.98 11.52 29.39
C LEU A 171 17.23 12.87 30.06
N SER A 172 16.42 13.88 29.78
CA SER A 172 16.53 15.21 30.46
C SER A 172 16.26 15.10 31.95
N ILE A 173 15.28 14.29 32.35
CA ILE A 173 15.00 14.03 33.79
C ILE A 173 16.20 13.32 34.45
N GLN A 174 16.76 12.29 33.79
CA GLN A 174 17.93 11.57 34.32
C GLN A 174 19.15 12.48 34.42
N TYR A 175 19.42 13.31 33.42
CA TYR A 175 20.49 14.29 33.42
C TYR A 175 20.35 15.28 34.57
N ASN A 176 19.16 15.85 34.76
CA ASN A 176 18.92 16.81 35.85
C ASN A 176 19.07 16.15 37.23
N ARG A 177 18.64 14.90 37.41
CA ARG A 177 18.87 14.14 38.66
C ARG A 177 20.35 13.91 38.91
N ALA A 178 21.11 13.48 37.91
CA ALA A 178 22.56 13.29 38.03
C ALA A 178 23.29 14.60 38.34
N ARG A 179 22.91 15.68 37.65
CA ARG A 179 23.46 17.03 37.90
C ARG A 179 23.18 17.50 39.33
N GLN A 180 21.95 17.35 39.82
CA GLN A 180 21.59 17.72 41.19
C GLN A 180 22.35 16.89 42.24
N ALA A 181 22.50 15.57 41.99
CA ALA A 181 23.28 14.71 42.89
C ALA A 181 24.75 15.13 42.96
N ALA A 182 25.38 15.46 41.84
CA ALA A 182 26.75 15.93 41.76
C ALA A 182 26.91 17.25 42.53
N ILE A 183 26.03 18.24 42.29
CA ILE A 183 26.05 19.51 43.01
C ILE A 183 25.87 19.31 44.53
N THR A 184 24.95 18.44 44.94
CA THR A 184 24.70 18.13 46.35
C THR A 184 25.94 17.48 47.00
N GLN A 185 26.62 16.60 46.30
CA GLN A 185 27.84 15.97 46.74
C GLN A 185 28.95 17.00 46.94
N GLU A 186 29.19 17.88 45.95
CA GLU A 186 30.18 18.95 46.06
C GLU A 186 29.92 19.88 47.28
N ILE A 187 28.67 20.30 47.46
CA ILE A 187 28.28 21.11 48.60
C ILE A 187 28.55 20.37 49.93
N THR A 188 28.21 19.09 49.98
CA THR A 188 28.42 18.27 51.19
C THR A 188 29.90 18.12 51.51
N GLU A 189 30.75 17.93 50.52
CA GLU A 189 32.21 17.84 50.68
C GLU A 189 32.80 19.14 51.19
N VAL A 190 32.39 20.27 50.59
CA VAL A 190 32.84 21.63 51.09
C VAL A 190 32.39 21.89 52.51
N CYS A 191 31.12 21.60 52.82
CA CYS A 191 30.59 21.78 54.16
C CYS A 191 31.29 20.90 55.22
N SER A 192 31.59 19.67 54.85
CA SER A 192 32.30 18.70 55.72
C SER A 192 33.75 19.12 55.96
N GLY A 193 34.44 19.59 54.92
CA GLY A 193 35.77 20.12 54.98
C GLY A 193 35.85 21.36 55.90
N ALA A 194 34.91 22.28 55.73
CA ALA A 194 34.83 23.49 56.58
C ALA A 194 34.57 23.20 58.11
N LYS A 195 33.73 22.17 58.38
CA LYS A 195 33.48 21.68 59.72
C LYS A 195 34.73 21.04 60.37
N ALA A 196 35.47 20.24 59.57
CA ALA A 196 36.70 19.61 60.05
C ALA A 196 37.77 20.65 60.38
N GLN A 197 37.86 21.73 59.62
CA GLN A 197 38.82 22.83 59.89
C GLN A 197 38.48 23.67 61.10
N LYS A 198 37.19 23.83 61.45
CA LYS A 198 36.77 24.57 62.69
C LYS A 198 36.94 23.75 63.97
N ARG A 199 37.22 22.45 63.89
CA ARG A 199 37.44 21.55 65.03
C ARG A 199 38.92 21.43 65.45
N LYS A 200 39.79 22.06 64.70
CA LYS A 200 41.20 22.28 65.09
C LYS A 200 41.35 23.67 65.71
#